data_39ff14f193c04781f3d763618a2039ab
#
_entry.id   39ff14f193c04781f3d763618a2039ab
#
_cell.length_a   1.000
_cell.length_b   1.000
_cell.length_c   1.000
_cell.angle_alpha   90.00
_cell.angle_beta   90.00
_cell.angle_gamma   90.00
#
_symmetry.space_group_name_H-M   'P 1'
#
loop_
_entity.id
_entity.type
_entity.pdbx_description
1 polymer ?
#
loop_
_entity_poly.entity_id
_entity_poly.type
_entity_poly.pdbx_seq_one_letter_code
_entity_poly.pdbx_strand_id
1 'polypeptide(L)'
;MAQLRVRELGPLAQALAQAGRPLALLDVREPWEVALARIELPGVPTHTIRMGEIAQRLDDIDPAQSIVCICHHGTRSQQVVAFLQRQGFDAVYNLVGGTDAWSLEVDPSVPRY
;
A
#
# COMPACT_ATOMS: atom_id res chain seq x y z
N MET A 1 -4.32 10.76 11.15
CA MET A 1 -4.69 9.71 10.23
C MET A 1 -3.66 9.55 9.13
N ALA A 2 -3.32 8.35 8.83
CA ALA A 2 -2.19 8.03 7.99
C ALA A 2 -2.55 8.07 6.50
N GLN A 3 -2.72 9.25 5.96
CA GLN A 3 -2.91 9.47 4.52
C GLN A 3 -1.57 9.85 3.89
N LEU A 4 -1.17 9.12 2.86
CA LEU A 4 0.10 9.32 2.18
C LEU A 4 -0.16 9.65 0.72
N ARG A 5 0.43 10.73 0.23
CA ARG A 5 0.37 11.08 -1.19
C ARG A 5 1.37 10.25 -1.98
N VAL A 6 1.09 10.02 -3.26
CA VAL A 6 1.96 9.21 -4.10
C VAL A 6 3.39 9.75 -4.17
N ARG A 7 3.56 11.07 -4.18
CA ARG A 7 4.90 11.69 -4.23
C ARG A 7 5.69 11.53 -2.93
N GLU A 8 5.02 11.18 -1.84
CA GLU A 8 5.64 10.97 -0.53
C GLU A 8 6.09 9.53 -0.32
N LEU A 9 5.64 8.59 -1.17
CA LEU A 9 5.91 7.17 -0.96
C LEU A 9 7.39 6.83 -1.04
N GLY A 10 8.07 7.29 -2.09
CA GLY A 10 9.52 7.06 -2.25
C GLY A 10 10.33 7.64 -1.09
N PRO A 11 10.14 8.93 -0.73
CA PRO A 11 10.82 9.52 0.41
C PRO A 11 10.54 8.80 1.73
N LEU A 12 9.31 8.36 1.99
CA LEU A 12 8.99 7.58 3.18
C LEU A 12 9.73 6.26 3.21
N ALA A 13 9.73 5.52 2.09
CA ALA A 13 10.44 4.25 1.99
C ALA A 13 11.93 4.42 2.28
N GLN A 14 12.54 5.48 1.74
CA GLN A 14 13.95 5.76 1.96
C GLN A 14 14.24 6.13 3.42
N ALA A 15 13.41 6.97 4.02
CA ALA A 15 13.58 7.38 5.41
C ALA A 15 13.46 6.18 6.36
N LEU A 16 12.49 5.30 6.13
CA LEU A 16 12.29 4.11 6.95
C LEU A 16 13.42 3.12 6.77
N ALA A 17 13.94 2.95 5.55
CA ALA A 17 15.10 2.09 5.29
C ALA A 17 16.33 2.58 6.07
N GLN A 18 16.57 3.89 6.07
CA GLN A 18 17.70 4.49 6.82
C GLN A 18 17.54 4.33 8.32
N ALA A 19 16.30 4.31 8.81
CA ALA A 19 16.01 4.10 10.23
C ALA A 19 16.01 2.62 10.63
N GLY A 20 16.28 1.69 9.71
CA GLY A 20 16.24 0.26 9.96
C GLY A 20 14.83 -0.27 10.19
N ARG A 21 13.82 0.44 9.71
CA ARG A 21 12.40 0.09 9.89
C ARG A 21 11.81 -0.33 8.54
N PRO A 22 11.49 -1.61 8.37
CA PRO A 22 11.04 -2.09 7.07
C PRO A 22 9.68 -1.51 6.68
N LEU A 23 9.55 -1.15 5.40
CA LEU A 23 8.28 -0.78 4.79
C LEU A 23 7.82 -1.93 3.90
N ALA A 24 6.54 -2.21 3.90
CA ALA A 24 5.91 -3.13 2.95
C ALA A 24 4.73 -2.44 2.28
N LEU A 25 4.49 -2.78 1.02
CA LEU A 25 3.29 -2.39 0.31
C LEU A 25 2.26 -3.51 0.45
N LEU A 26 1.01 -3.16 0.70
CA LEU A 26 -0.11 -4.10 0.75
C LEU A 26 -1.11 -3.70 -0.33
N ASP A 27 -1.10 -4.43 -1.44
CA ASP A 27 -2.01 -4.20 -2.54
C ASP A 27 -3.29 -4.99 -2.28
N VAL A 28 -4.40 -4.27 -2.10
CA VAL A 28 -5.68 -4.88 -1.71
C VAL A 28 -6.64 -5.00 -2.89
N ARG A 29 -6.12 -4.83 -4.11
CA ARG A 29 -6.90 -4.95 -5.34
C ARG A 29 -7.11 -6.41 -5.74
N GLU A 30 -8.01 -6.61 -6.71
CA GLU A 30 -8.23 -7.93 -7.29
C GLU A 30 -7.04 -8.37 -8.15
N PRO A 31 -6.78 -9.67 -8.30
CA PRO A 31 -5.63 -10.15 -9.08
C PRO A 31 -5.56 -9.64 -10.51
N TRP A 32 -6.71 -9.45 -11.17
CA TRP A 32 -6.72 -8.93 -12.55
C TRP A 32 -6.25 -7.48 -12.62
N GLU A 33 -6.51 -6.68 -11.57
CA GLU A 33 -6.02 -5.31 -11.48
C GLU A 33 -4.50 -5.29 -11.32
N VAL A 34 -3.98 -6.13 -10.44
CA VAL A 34 -2.54 -6.23 -10.19
C VAL A 34 -1.80 -6.66 -11.46
N ALA A 35 -2.40 -7.54 -12.24
CA ALA A 35 -1.82 -7.97 -13.53
C ALA A 35 -1.75 -6.84 -14.55
N LEU A 36 -2.71 -5.89 -14.50
CA LEU A 36 -2.73 -4.76 -15.43
C LEU A 36 -1.71 -3.68 -15.07
N ALA A 37 -1.58 -3.37 -13.80
CA ALA A 37 -0.77 -2.23 -13.35
C ALA A 37 -0.45 -2.40 -11.87
N ARG A 38 0.82 -2.20 -11.50
CA ARG A 38 1.23 -2.28 -10.10
C ARG A 38 2.35 -1.31 -9.80
N ILE A 39 2.43 -0.91 -8.54
CA ILE A 39 3.50 -0.08 -8.02
C ILE A 39 4.61 -1.01 -7.52
N GLU A 40 5.83 -0.76 -7.99
CA GLU A 40 7.01 -1.49 -7.53
C GLU A 40 8.05 -0.48 -7.04
N LEU A 41 8.60 -0.75 -5.86
CA LEU A 41 9.70 0.04 -5.30
C LEU A 41 10.87 -0.89 -5.03
N PRO A 42 12.10 -0.53 -5.47
CA PRO A 42 13.28 -1.34 -5.20
C PRO A 42 13.49 -1.54 -3.69
N GLY A 43 13.71 -2.78 -3.29
CA GLY A 43 13.96 -3.12 -1.89
C GLY A 43 12.74 -3.11 -0.98
N VAL A 44 11.55 -2.83 -1.50
CA VAL A 44 10.32 -2.81 -0.73
C VAL A 44 9.42 -3.98 -1.17
N PRO A 45 9.12 -4.93 -0.28
CA PRO A 45 8.26 -6.05 -0.66
C PRO A 45 6.82 -5.60 -0.85
N THR A 46 6.12 -6.25 -1.77
CA THR A 46 4.69 -6.06 -1.99
C THR A 46 3.97 -7.36 -1.67
N HIS A 47 2.99 -7.27 -0.77
CA HIS A 47 2.06 -8.35 -0.50
C HIS A 47 0.76 -8.04 -1.22
N THR A 48 0.22 -9.03 -1.91
CA THR A 48 -1.06 -8.89 -2.61
C THR A 48 -2.09 -9.74 -1.89
N ILE A 49 -3.01 -9.08 -1.20
CA ILE A 49 -4.13 -9.72 -0.50
C ILE A 49 -5.36 -8.90 -0.84
N ARG A 50 -6.27 -9.44 -1.64
CA ARG A 50 -7.47 -8.69 -2.00
C ARG A 50 -8.29 -8.34 -0.77
N MET A 51 -8.98 -7.20 -0.82
CA MET A 51 -9.69 -6.63 0.32
C MET A 51 -10.62 -7.63 1.01
N GLY A 52 -11.32 -8.46 0.24
CA GLY A 52 -12.26 -9.44 0.78
C GLY A 52 -11.60 -10.57 1.59
N GLU A 53 -10.28 -10.73 1.53
CA GLU A 53 -9.56 -11.79 2.24
C GLU A 53 -8.71 -11.26 3.40
N ILE A 54 -8.65 -9.95 3.61
CA ILE A 54 -7.77 -9.36 4.63
C ILE A 54 -8.09 -9.92 6.02
N ALA A 55 -9.37 -10.00 6.39
CA ALA A 55 -9.75 -10.45 7.73
C ALA A 55 -9.34 -11.90 8.00
N GLN A 56 -9.39 -12.76 6.97
CA GLN A 56 -9.03 -14.18 7.08
C GLN A 56 -7.53 -14.41 7.04
N ARG A 57 -6.78 -13.45 6.47
CA ARG A 57 -5.33 -13.55 6.29
C ARG A 57 -4.56 -12.56 7.15
N LEU A 58 -5.16 -12.13 8.26
CA LEU A 58 -4.56 -11.14 9.13
C LEU A 58 -3.19 -11.59 9.67
N ASP A 59 -3.04 -12.90 9.90
CA ASP A 59 -1.77 -13.46 10.39
C ASP A 59 -0.64 -13.40 9.35
N ASP A 60 -0.96 -13.18 8.09
CA ASP A 60 0.05 -13.01 7.04
C ASP A 60 0.63 -11.60 7.00
N ILE A 61 0.09 -10.70 7.79
CA ILE A 61 0.49 -9.29 7.82
C ILE A 61 1.20 -9.02 9.14
N ASP A 62 2.44 -8.51 9.07
CA ASP A 62 3.26 -8.25 10.26
C ASP A 62 2.87 -6.91 10.89
N PRO A 63 2.32 -6.89 12.12
CA PRO A 63 1.91 -5.64 12.77
C PRO A 63 3.11 -4.75 13.17
N ALA A 64 4.33 -5.29 13.18
CA ALA A 64 5.53 -4.51 13.48
C ALA A 64 6.05 -3.74 12.27
N GLN A 65 5.62 -4.09 11.06
CA GLN A 65 6.02 -3.39 9.84
C GLN A 65 5.25 -2.09 9.64
N SER A 66 5.89 -1.13 8.97
CA SER A 66 5.18 -0.01 8.38
C SER A 66 4.56 -0.49 7.06
N ILE A 67 3.27 -0.24 6.87
CA ILE A 67 2.50 -0.81 5.76
C ILE A 67 1.80 0.33 5.02
N VAL A 68 1.99 0.37 3.69
CA VAL A 68 1.22 1.27 2.83
C VAL A 68 0.22 0.44 2.04
N CYS A 69 -1.06 0.70 2.26
CA CYS A 69 -2.14 0.02 1.57
C CYS A 69 -2.46 0.72 0.25
N ILE A 70 -2.62 -0.06 -0.81
CA ILE A 70 -2.77 0.43 -2.17
C ILE A 70 -4.02 -0.17 -2.80
N CYS A 71 -4.82 0.68 -3.45
CA CYS A 71 -5.86 0.23 -4.37
C CYS A 71 -5.86 1.12 -5.62
N HIS A 72 -6.94 1.12 -6.40
CA HIS A 72 -6.99 1.87 -7.66
C HIS A 72 -7.02 3.38 -7.42
N HIS A 73 -7.91 3.86 -6.54
CA HIS A 73 -8.10 5.29 -6.26
C HIS A 73 -7.95 5.68 -4.79
N GLY A 74 -7.69 4.73 -3.90
CA GLY A 74 -7.50 5.01 -2.47
C GLY A 74 -8.72 4.73 -1.59
N THR A 75 -9.87 4.35 -2.14
CA THR A 75 -11.10 4.13 -1.37
C THR A 75 -11.10 2.78 -0.65
N ARG A 76 -10.84 1.70 -1.36
CA ARG A 76 -10.76 0.35 -0.77
C ARG A 76 -9.63 0.24 0.23
N SER A 77 -8.47 0.79 -0.12
CA SER A 77 -7.30 0.76 0.76
C SER A 77 -7.54 1.55 2.05
N GLN A 78 -8.30 2.65 2.00
CA GLN A 78 -8.65 3.39 3.20
C GLN A 78 -9.49 2.54 4.16
N GLN A 79 -10.42 1.76 3.63
CA GLN A 79 -11.22 0.85 4.46
C GLN A 79 -10.34 -0.22 5.11
N VAL A 80 -9.36 -0.75 4.38
CA VAL A 80 -8.40 -1.71 4.92
C VAL A 80 -7.54 -1.08 6.02
N VAL A 81 -7.05 0.13 5.82
CA VAL A 81 -6.29 0.87 6.86
C VAL A 81 -7.13 1.00 8.13
N ALA A 82 -8.39 1.42 8.00
CA ALA A 82 -9.27 1.57 9.16
C ALA A 82 -9.47 0.24 9.88
N PHE A 83 -9.65 -0.85 9.14
CA PHE A 83 -9.77 -2.19 9.72
C PHE A 83 -8.49 -2.59 10.46
N LEU A 84 -7.32 -2.43 9.82
CA LEU A 84 -6.04 -2.80 10.43
C LEU A 84 -5.78 -1.99 11.71
N GLN A 85 -6.11 -0.70 11.71
CA GLN A 85 -5.97 0.13 12.90
C GLN A 85 -6.81 -0.40 14.05
N ARG A 86 -8.03 -0.85 13.79
CA ARG A 86 -8.88 -1.49 14.82
C ARG A 86 -8.30 -2.82 15.31
N GLN A 87 -7.47 -3.47 14.50
CA GLN A 87 -6.79 -4.71 14.88
C GLN A 87 -5.45 -4.47 15.59
N GLY A 88 -5.10 -3.22 15.89
CA GLY A 88 -3.89 -2.88 16.61
C GLY A 88 -2.67 -2.58 15.75
N PHE A 89 -2.83 -2.46 14.45
CA PHE A 89 -1.74 -2.05 13.54
C PHE A 89 -1.58 -0.53 13.63
N ASP A 90 -0.39 -0.07 14.06
CA ASP A 90 -0.15 1.35 14.31
C ASP A 90 0.43 2.08 13.11
N ALA A 91 1.35 1.46 12.38
CA ALA A 91 2.08 2.09 11.29
C ALA A 91 1.49 1.69 9.94
N VAL A 92 0.23 2.06 9.71
CA VAL A 92 -0.48 1.78 8.45
C VAL A 92 -0.87 3.09 7.78
N TYR A 93 -0.69 3.13 6.45
CA TYR A 93 -0.91 4.31 5.65
C TYR A 93 -1.80 3.97 4.46
N ASN A 94 -2.67 4.90 4.08
CA ASN A 94 -3.44 4.81 2.83
C ASN A 94 -2.73 5.60 1.75
N LEU A 95 -2.47 4.98 0.59
CA LEU A 95 -1.94 5.70 -0.57
C LEU A 95 -3.09 6.42 -1.26
N VAL A 96 -3.19 7.73 -1.04
CA VAL A 96 -4.24 8.58 -1.58
C VAL A 96 -4.13 8.60 -3.11
N GLY A 97 -5.24 8.34 -3.79
CA GLY A 97 -5.29 8.31 -5.25
C GLY A 97 -4.80 6.99 -5.85
N GLY A 98 -4.17 6.12 -5.08
CA GLY A 98 -3.79 4.77 -5.48
C GLY A 98 -2.90 4.68 -6.69
N THR A 99 -3.03 3.57 -7.44
CA THR A 99 -2.24 3.36 -8.67
C THR A 99 -2.53 4.39 -9.74
N ASP A 100 -3.75 4.94 -9.77
CA ASP A 100 -4.10 5.95 -10.75
C ASP A 100 -3.27 7.23 -10.55
N ALA A 101 -3.24 7.75 -9.32
CA ALA A 101 -2.42 8.93 -9.01
C ALA A 101 -0.93 8.64 -9.17
N TRP A 102 -0.48 7.43 -8.84
CA TRP A 102 0.90 7.02 -9.04
C TRP A 102 1.30 7.13 -10.51
N SER A 103 0.46 6.61 -11.41
CA SER A 103 0.68 6.70 -12.85
C SER A 103 0.73 8.15 -13.32
N LEU A 104 -0.19 8.98 -12.85
CA LEU A 104 -0.28 10.38 -13.29
C LEU A 104 0.87 11.24 -12.78
N GLU A 105 1.33 11.02 -11.56
CA GLU A 105 2.22 11.96 -10.88
C GLU A 105 3.64 11.45 -10.69
N VAL A 106 3.88 10.14 -10.68
CA VAL A 106 5.19 9.58 -10.34
C VAL A 106 5.75 8.73 -11.46
N ASP A 107 5.02 7.72 -11.93
CA ASP A 107 5.53 6.75 -12.89
C ASP A 107 4.53 6.52 -14.03
N PRO A 108 4.64 7.27 -15.12
CA PRO A 108 3.71 7.15 -16.25
C PRO A 108 3.84 5.83 -17.00
N SER A 109 4.86 4.99 -16.73
CA SER A 109 4.97 3.67 -17.32
C SER A 109 3.97 2.68 -16.71
N VAL A 110 3.42 2.99 -15.52
CA VAL A 110 2.35 2.18 -14.92
C VAL A 110 1.04 2.52 -15.62
N PRO A 111 0.36 1.52 -16.23
CA PRO A 111 -0.88 1.80 -16.96
C PRO A 111 -1.98 2.33 -16.06
N ARG A 112 -2.81 3.19 -16.63
CA ARG A 112 -4.09 3.58 -16.03
C ARG A 112 -5.17 2.64 -16.56
N TYR A 113 -6.13 2.33 -15.69
CA TYR A 113 -7.21 1.41 -16.10
C TYR A 113 -8.57 1.81 -15.52
#